data_0ece56b201de0098bd085ea5f00a2dec
#
_entry.id   0ece56b201de0098bd085ea5f00a2dec
#
_cell.length_a   1.000
_cell.length_b   1.000
_cell.length_c   1.000
_cell.angle_alpha   90.00
_cell.angle_beta   90.00
_cell.angle_gamma   90.00
#
_symmetry.space_group_name_H-M   'P 1'
#
loop_
_entity.id
_entity.type
_entity.pdbx_description
1 polymer ?
#
loop_
_entity_poly.entity_id
_entity_poly.type
_entity_poly.pdbx_seq_one_letter_code
_entity_poly.pdbx_strand_id
1 'polypeptide(L)'
;MHKGKWVFCKHKHRTTWEHPSGWIEAGESPLEAAKRELFEETGSIKFDIEPLCDYYIDMELNGFHYKGNGQVYFATIYSFGEIPPYSEMGEIGFFDALPDNLTYPILKEYFSIAEKKLHVKQENQSLNK
;
A
#
# COMPACT_ATOMS: atom_id res chain seq x y z
N MET A 1 6.88 4.31 -0.43
CA MET A 1 8.14 4.75 0.23
C MET A 1 8.20 6.25 0.40
N HIS A 2 8.90 6.69 1.40
CA HIS A 2 9.16 8.09 1.65
C HIS A 2 10.58 8.24 2.18
N LYS A 3 11.43 9.04 1.51
CA LYS A 3 12.83 9.30 1.89
C LYS A 3 13.61 8.01 2.22
N GLY A 4 13.46 7.00 1.39
CA GLY A 4 14.14 5.72 1.55
C GLY A 4 13.56 4.78 2.61
N LYS A 5 12.45 5.14 3.24
CA LYS A 5 11.77 4.32 4.23
C LYS A 5 10.48 3.75 3.67
N TRP A 6 10.12 2.56 4.12
CA TRP A 6 8.83 1.96 3.83
C TRP A 6 7.75 2.57 4.73
N VAL A 7 6.58 2.86 4.15
CA VAL A 7 5.47 3.48 4.87
C VAL A 7 4.36 2.47 5.03
N PHE A 8 3.96 2.23 6.27
CA PHE A 8 2.80 1.40 6.59
C PHE A 8 1.85 2.16 7.49
N CYS A 9 0.60 1.74 7.53
CA CYS A 9 -0.42 2.36 8.35
C CYS A 9 -0.95 1.38 9.40
N LYS A 10 -1.55 1.93 10.44
CA LYS A 10 -2.10 1.15 11.54
C LYS A 10 -3.52 1.60 11.85
N HIS A 11 -4.45 0.65 11.87
CA HIS A 11 -5.84 0.88 12.22
C HIS A 11 -5.95 1.40 13.67
N LYS A 12 -6.89 2.30 13.92
CA LYS A 12 -7.12 2.91 15.25
C LYS A 12 -7.30 1.88 16.37
N HIS A 13 -7.86 0.72 16.05
CA HIS A 13 -8.18 -0.32 17.02
C HIS A 13 -7.28 -1.56 16.92
N ARG A 14 -6.14 -1.44 16.23
CA ARG A 14 -5.20 -2.54 16.05
C ARG A 14 -3.79 -2.13 16.48
N THR A 15 -2.97 -3.15 16.76
CA THR A 15 -1.56 -2.98 17.07
C THR A 15 -0.66 -3.48 15.94
N THR A 16 -1.26 -3.85 14.82
CA THR A 16 -0.59 -4.43 13.66
C THR A 16 -0.51 -3.45 12.51
N TRP A 17 0.51 -3.62 11.66
CA TRP A 17 0.76 -2.75 10.53
C TRP A 17 0.21 -3.35 9.24
N GLU A 18 -0.22 -2.47 8.34
CA GLU A 18 -0.79 -2.86 7.06
C GLU A 18 -0.46 -1.83 5.97
N HIS A 19 -0.58 -2.25 4.72
CA HIS A 19 -0.48 -1.33 3.59
C HIS A 19 -1.85 -0.70 3.34
N PRO A 20 -1.90 0.51 2.73
CA PRO A 20 -3.17 1.10 2.34
C PRO A 20 -3.92 0.19 1.36
N SER A 21 -5.19 -0.04 1.62
CA SER A 21 -6.04 -0.88 0.77
C SER A 21 -7.51 -0.56 0.99
N GLY A 22 -8.33 -0.91 0.01
CA GLY A 22 -9.77 -0.76 0.11
C GLY A 22 -10.46 -1.24 -1.15
N TRP A 23 -11.77 -1.15 -1.13
CA TRP A 23 -12.62 -1.56 -2.26
C TRP A 23 -12.67 -0.43 -3.30
N ILE A 24 -12.75 -0.85 -4.58
CA ILE A 24 -13.01 0.09 -5.68
C ILE A 24 -14.46 0.55 -5.58
N GLU A 25 -14.67 1.85 -5.55
CA GLU A 25 -16.01 2.42 -5.53
C GLU A 25 -16.59 2.53 -6.95
N ALA A 26 -17.93 2.68 -7.02
CA ALA A 26 -18.62 2.80 -8.30
C ALA A 26 -18.05 3.98 -9.12
N GLY A 27 -17.70 3.70 -10.38
CA GLY A 27 -17.15 4.71 -11.28
C GLY A 27 -15.66 4.97 -11.13
N GLU A 28 -15.00 4.34 -10.18
CA GLU A 28 -13.56 4.45 -9.97
C GLU A 28 -12.78 3.42 -10.78
N SER A 29 -11.64 3.82 -11.34
CA SER A 29 -10.65 2.85 -11.83
C SER A 29 -9.84 2.28 -10.66
N PRO A 30 -9.15 1.15 -10.84
CA PRO A 30 -8.23 0.63 -9.81
C PRO A 30 -7.18 1.66 -9.38
N LEU A 31 -6.62 2.41 -10.31
CA LEU A 31 -5.64 3.45 -10.00
C LEU A 31 -6.24 4.59 -9.17
N GLU A 32 -7.44 5.04 -9.54
CA GLU A 32 -8.14 6.08 -8.77
C GLU A 32 -8.43 5.62 -7.35
N ALA A 33 -8.87 4.37 -7.19
CA ALA A 33 -9.10 3.78 -5.88
C ALA A 33 -7.80 3.72 -5.05
N ALA A 34 -6.69 3.31 -5.67
CA ALA A 34 -5.39 3.24 -5.00
C ALA A 34 -4.93 4.61 -4.52
N LYS A 35 -5.09 5.64 -5.34
CA LYS A 35 -4.75 7.03 -4.97
C LYS A 35 -5.62 7.53 -3.83
N ARG A 36 -6.91 7.27 -3.88
CA ARG A 36 -7.86 7.67 -2.83
C ARG A 36 -7.52 6.99 -1.50
N GLU A 37 -7.31 5.67 -1.52
CA GLU A 37 -6.97 4.90 -0.32
C GLU A 37 -5.61 5.32 0.26
N LEU A 38 -4.64 5.62 -0.59
CA LEU A 38 -3.34 6.11 -0.14
C LEU A 38 -3.49 7.42 0.64
N PHE A 39 -4.29 8.35 0.13
CA PHE A 39 -4.58 9.60 0.83
C PHE A 39 -5.36 9.36 2.12
N GLU A 40 -6.43 8.57 2.06
CA GLU A 40 -7.31 8.36 3.23
C GLU A 40 -6.59 7.63 4.37
N GLU A 41 -5.68 6.73 4.05
CA GLU A 41 -5.05 5.87 5.05
C GLU A 41 -3.66 6.35 5.50
N THR A 42 -3.01 7.25 4.76
CA THR A 42 -1.68 7.77 5.13
C THR A 42 -1.58 9.29 5.15
N GLY A 43 -2.56 9.99 4.61
CA GLY A 43 -2.48 11.44 4.45
C GLY A 43 -1.57 11.91 3.32
N SER A 44 -1.13 11.00 2.45
CA SER A 44 -0.22 11.35 1.33
C SER A 44 -0.84 12.35 0.38
N ILE A 45 -0.12 13.43 0.07
CA ILE A 45 -0.59 14.52 -0.80
C ILE A 45 0.13 14.50 -2.15
N LYS A 46 1.47 14.49 -2.14
CA LYS A 46 2.28 14.41 -3.36
C LYS A 46 2.94 13.05 -3.42
N PHE A 47 2.70 12.34 -4.49
CA PHE A 47 3.27 11.02 -4.69
C PHE A 47 3.25 10.64 -6.17
N ASP A 48 4.15 9.73 -6.54
CA ASP A 48 4.10 8.98 -7.78
C ASP A 48 3.62 7.57 -7.45
N ILE A 49 2.80 7.00 -8.33
CA ILE A 49 2.23 5.67 -8.14
C ILE A 49 2.31 4.88 -9.44
N GLU A 50 2.72 3.62 -9.35
CA GLU A 50 2.88 2.75 -10.52
C GLU A 50 2.44 1.32 -10.20
N PRO A 51 1.98 0.56 -11.21
CA PRO A 51 1.58 -0.83 -10.99
C PRO A 51 2.74 -1.67 -10.49
N LEU A 52 2.46 -2.55 -9.53
CA LEU A 52 3.42 -3.51 -9.00
C LEU A 52 3.11 -4.93 -9.44
N CYS A 53 1.90 -5.38 -9.16
CA CYS A 53 1.44 -6.72 -9.52
C CYS A 53 -0.08 -6.81 -9.44
N ASP A 54 -0.61 -7.89 -9.99
CA ASP A 54 -2.02 -8.24 -9.87
C ASP A 54 -2.19 -9.30 -8.80
N TYR A 55 -3.38 -9.40 -8.24
CA TYR A 55 -3.73 -10.49 -7.34
C TYR A 55 -5.13 -11.01 -7.65
N TYR A 56 -5.38 -12.24 -7.22
CA TYR A 56 -6.68 -12.89 -7.36
C TYR A 56 -7.18 -13.29 -5.97
N ILE A 57 -8.42 -12.96 -5.68
CA ILE A 57 -9.08 -13.33 -4.43
C ILE A 57 -10.15 -14.38 -4.71
N ASP A 58 -10.11 -15.46 -3.95
CA ASP A 58 -11.15 -16.48 -3.90
C ASP A 58 -11.25 -16.92 -2.44
N MET A 59 -12.16 -16.31 -1.69
CA MET A 59 -12.25 -16.53 -0.26
C MET A 59 -13.68 -16.46 0.25
N GLU A 60 -13.94 -17.17 1.33
CA GLU A 60 -15.18 -17.04 2.08
C GLU A 60 -14.92 -16.24 3.36
N LEU A 61 -15.80 -15.28 3.62
CA LEU A 61 -15.74 -14.45 4.80
C LEU A 61 -17.16 -14.18 5.28
N ASN A 62 -17.44 -14.50 6.54
CA ASN A 62 -18.76 -14.28 7.16
C ASN A 62 -19.93 -14.89 6.35
N GLY A 63 -19.71 -16.07 5.77
CA GLY A 63 -20.73 -16.77 4.97
C GLY A 63 -20.89 -16.27 3.55
N PHE A 64 -20.10 -15.29 3.14
CA PHE A 64 -20.08 -14.77 1.75
C PHE A 64 -18.83 -15.21 1.02
N HIS A 65 -19.01 -15.53 -0.27
CA HIS A 65 -17.92 -15.91 -1.15
C HIS A 65 -17.47 -14.69 -1.96
N TYR A 66 -16.18 -14.34 -1.85
CA TYR A 66 -15.59 -13.23 -2.59
C TYR A 66 -14.64 -13.77 -3.65
N LYS A 67 -14.88 -13.42 -4.91
CA LYS A 67 -14.00 -13.70 -6.04
C LYS A 67 -13.70 -12.42 -6.78
N GLY A 68 -12.46 -12.23 -7.17
CA GLY A 68 -12.12 -11.08 -7.99
C GLY A 68 -10.62 -10.92 -8.18
N ASN A 69 -10.31 -10.03 -9.12
CA ASN A 69 -8.95 -9.59 -9.39
C ASN A 69 -8.76 -8.21 -8.78
N GLY A 70 -7.54 -7.95 -8.32
CA GLY A 70 -7.16 -6.64 -7.86
C GLY A 70 -5.75 -6.30 -8.32
N GLN A 71 -5.36 -5.05 -8.10
CA GLN A 71 -4.04 -4.56 -8.46
C GLN A 71 -3.35 -3.99 -7.24
N VAL A 72 -2.05 -4.27 -7.13
CA VAL A 72 -1.17 -3.70 -6.12
C VAL A 72 -0.28 -2.68 -6.80
N TYR A 73 -0.10 -1.54 -6.16
CA TYR A 73 0.71 -0.44 -6.67
C TYR A 73 1.88 -0.16 -5.75
N PHE A 74 2.94 0.39 -6.33
CA PHE A 74 4.08 0.93 -5.60
C PHE A 74 3.99 2.46 -5.64
N ALA A 75 4.07 3.09 -4.47
CA ALA A 75 4.01 4.54 -4.35
C ALA A 75 5.31 5.10 -3.78
N THR A 76 5.77 6.20 -4.37
CA THR A 76 6.82 7.03 -3.81
C THR A 76 6.16 8.32 -3.33
N ILE A 77 6.23 8.58 -2.03
CA ILE A 77 5.51 9.68 -1.39
C ILE A 77 6.48 10.82 -1.10
N TYR A 78 6.11 12.02 -1.51
CA TYR A 78 6.96 13.22 -1.35
C TYR A 78 6.49 14.11 -0.21
N SER A 79 5.18 14.19 0.03
CA SER A 79 4.64 14.98 1.13
C SER A 79 3.37 14.39 1.71
N PHE A 80 3.18 14.65 3.00
CA PHE A 80 2.02 14.20 3.77
C PHE A 80 1.25 15.40 4.31
N GLY A 81 -0.07 15.27 4.37
CA GLY A 81 -0.93 16.04 5.24
C GLY A 81 -1.41 15.17 6.39
N GLU A 82 -2.46 15.60 7.06
CA GLU A 82 -3.06 14.82 8.14
C GLU A 82 -3.89 13.68 7.56
N ILE A 83 -3.93 12.55 8.28
CA ILE A 83 -4.88 11.49 7.97
C ILE A 83 -6.29 12.06 8.20
N PRO A 84 -7.22 11.94 7.22
CA PRO A 84 -8.57 12.47 7.39
C PRO A 84 -9.25 11.91 8.65
N PRO A 85 -10.04 12.72 9.37
CA PRO A 85 -10.71 12.25 10.61
C PRO A 85 -11.65 11.07 10.40
N TYR A 86 -12.21 10.93 9.20
CA TYR A 86 -13.12 9.82 8.89
C TYR A 86 -12.38 8.51 8.58
N SER A 87 -11.05 8.53 8.48
CA SER A 87 -10.25 7.36 8.19
C SER A 87 -10.27 6.36 9.35
N GLU A 88 -10.21 5.08 9.02
CA GLU A 88 -10.05 4.01 10.01
C GLU A 88 -8.62 3.94 10.55
N MET A 89 -7.66 4.53 9.84
CA MET A 89 -6.25 4.54 10.24
C MET A 89 -5.98 5.62 11.28
N GLY A 90 -5.15 5.27 12.28
CA GLY A 90 -4.80 6.17 13.36
C GLY A 90 -3.40 6.75 13.24
N GLU A 91 -2.49 6.05 12.59
CA GLU A 91 -1.11 6.51 12.44
C GLU A 91 -0.40 5.85 11.26
N ILE A 92 0.71 6.44 10.85
CA ILE A 92 1.66 5.86 9.91
C ILE A 92 2.99 5.65 10.60
N GLY A 93 3.76 4.70 10.09
CA GLY A 93 5.12 4.43 10.56
C GLY A 93 6.08 4.33 9.39
N PHE A 94 7.35 4.60 9.66
CA PHE A 94 8.43 4.56 8.68
C PHE A 94 9.42 3.49 9.09
N PHE A 95 9.71 2.56 8.16
CA PHE A 95 10.46 1.35 8.47
C PHE A 95 11.59 1.14 7.47
N ASP A 96 12.72 0.62 7.95
CA ASP A 96 13.82 0.19 7.08
C ASP A 96 13.53 -1.15 6.43
N ALA A 97 12.71 -1.97 7.08
CA ALA A 97 12.31 -3.29 6.62
C ALA A 97 10.86 -3.56 7.02
N LEU A 98 10.30 -4.67 6.53
CA LEU A 98 8.94 -5.07 6.88
C LEU A 98 8.84 -5.36 8.39
N PRO A 99 7.88 -4.74 9.10
CA PRO A 99 7.66 -5.08 10.51
C PRO A 99 7.14 -6.52 10.67
N ASP A 100 7.34 -7.09 11.86
CA ASP A 100 6.93 -8.47 12.14
C ASP A 100 5.43 -8.60 12.38
N ASN A 101 4.82 -7.59 12.96
CA ASN A 101 3.42 -7.62 13.37
C ASN A 101 2.49 -7.07 12.29
N LEU A 102 2.21 -7.89 11.30
CA LEU A 102 1.36 -7.52 10.17
C LEU A 102 -0.09 -7.90 10.40
N THR A 103 -1.01 -7.02 9.96
CA THR A 103 -2.44 -7.33 9.94
C THR A 103 -2.74 -8.47 8.96
N TYR A 104 -2.13 -8.40 7.77
CA TYR A 104 -2.35 -9.38 6.69
C TYR A 104 -1.02 -10.00 6.26
N PRO A 105 -0.84 -11.31 6.44
CA PRO A 105 0.40 -12.00 6.06
C PRO A 105 0.76 -11.88 4.58
N ILE A 106 -0.22 -11.69 3.70
CA ILE A 106 0.00 -11.53 2.25
C ILE A 106 0.91 -10.33 1.93
N LEU A 107 1.00 -9.37 2.83
CA LEU A 107 1.88 -8.21 2.64
C LEU A 107 3.34 -8.62 2.47
N LYS A 108 3.76 -9.74 3.04
CA LYS A 108 5.13 -10.28 2.86
C LYS A 108 5.44 -10.54 1.39
N GLU A 109 4.47 -11.06 0.65
CA GLU A 109 4.64 -11.34 -0.78
C GLU A 109 4.70 -10.05 -1.59
N TYR A 110 3.82 -9.11 -1.33
CA TYR A 110 3.81 -7.81 -2.01
C TYR A 110 5.09 -7.04 -1.72
N PHE A 111 5.55 -7.08 -0.48
CA PHE A 111 6.78 -6.43 -0.06
C PHE A 111 8.00 -7.00 -0.80
N SER A 112 8.08 -8.33 -0.92
CA SER A 112 9.15 -8.99 -1.66
C SER A 112 9.20 -8.55 -3.13
N ILE A 113 8.03 -8.44 -3.78
CA ILE A 113 7.93 -7.97 -5.16
C ILE A 113 8.37 -6.50 -5.25
N ALA A 114 7.95 -5.67 -4.30
CA ALA A 114 8.30 -4.26 -4.25
C ALA A 114 9.81 -4.06 -4.06
N GLU A 115 10.45 -4.83 -3.19
CA GLU A 115 11.90 -4.79 -2.99
C GLU A 115 12.67 -5.12 -4.28
N LYS A 116 12.23 -6.15 -4.99
CA LYS A 116 12.85 -6.54 -6.27
C LYS A 116 12.72 -5.44 -7.31
N LYS A 117 11.56 -4.82 -7.40
CA LYS A 117 11.31 -3.70 -8.32
C LYS A 117 12.21 -2.51 -7.99
N LEU A 118 12.32 -2.17 -6.73
CA LEU A 118 13.17 -1.07 -6.25
C LEU A 118 14.64 -1.34 -6.59
N HIS A 119 15.10 -2.57 -6.39
CA HIS A 119 16.47 -2.97 -6.69
C HIS A 119 16.79 -2.84 -8.19
N VAL A 120 15.89 -3.29 -9.06
CA VAL A 120 16.04 -3.15 -10.50
C VAL A 120 16.12 -1.68 -10.92
N LYS A 121 15.29 -0.81 -10.33
CA LYS A 121 15.33 0.62 -10.59
C LYS A 121 16.67 1.24 -10.19
N GLN A 122 17.20 0.86 -9.03
CA GLN A 122 18.50 1.36 -8.56
C GLN A 122 19.65 0.91 -9.46
N GLU A 123 19.63 -0.33 -9.94
CA GLU A 123 20.61 -0.83 -10.91
C GLU A 123 20.55 -0.07 -12.21
N ASN A 124 19.36 0.17 -12.74
CA ASN A 124 19.18 0.93 -13.99
C ASN A 124 19.68 2.37 -13.84
N GLN A 125 19.47 3.02 -12.72
CA GLN A 125 19.98 4.34 -12.44
C GLN A 125 21.51 4.35 -12.37
N SER A 126 22.13 3.34 -11.79
CA SER A 126 23.58 3.18 -11.75
C SER A 126 24.18 3.01 -13.14
N LEU A 127 23.52 2.25 -14.03
CA LEU A 127 23.99 2.02 -15.38
C LEU A 127 23.91 3.25 -16.27
N ASN A 128 23.01 4.19 -15.95
CA ASN A 128 22.78 5.40 -16.74
C ASN A 128 23.60 6.62 -16.27
N LYS A 129 24.49 6.42 -15.33
CA LYS A 129 25.36 7.51 -14.81
C LYS A 129 26.68 7.60 -15.53
#